data_59781d059c6c87723f3d0c9f8c10225b
#
_entry.id   59781d059c6c87723f3d0c9f8c10225b
#
_cell.length_a   1.000
_cell.length_b   1.000
_cell.length_c   1.000
_cell.angle_alpha   90.00
_cell.angle_beta   90.00
_cell.angle_gamma   90.00
#
_symmetry.space_group_name_H-M   'P 1'
#
loop_
_entity.id
_entity.type
_entity.pdbx_description
1 polymer ?
#
loop_
_entity_poly.entity_id
_entity_poly.type
_entity_poly.pdbx_seq_one_letter_code
_entity_poly.pdbx_strand_id
1 'polypeptide(L)'
;KPRISYSNSTSFSRPFITPEFQNTYGRKEGEFKSWGDKLEKPSDYNPLDFFQTGFNTMNSIAVSTGTETNQTHISFGSVNSEGVIDNNKYNRYNFTFRNSWDIVKDVLSMDMGLFYIKQNNQNSNGQGMYYNPLVPVYLFPPSDDMNKYVVYERYDADRNFKTQYWPYKNQGLGMQNPYWIINRNMFNTDRDRYIMSLSMKWNITNWLNIIGRARVDNAYTDFERKLYASTDGLFSKSQGNYMTQEDKNTATYLD
;
A
#
# COMPACT_ATOMS: atom_id res chain seq x y z
N LYS A 1 -21.67 25.96 20.97
CA LYS A 1 -22.41 25.25 19.89
C LYS A 1 -21.48 24.25 19.23
N PRO A 2 -21.96 23.06 18.84
CA PRO A 2 -21.17 22.12 18.08
C PRO A 2 -20.74 22.72 16.73
N ARG A 3 -19.48 22.48 16.37
CA ARG A 3 -18.92 22.79 15.04
C ARG A 3 -18.67 21.47 14.32
N ILE A 4 -19.26 21.31 13.15
CA ILE A 4 -19.07 20.14 12.30
C ILE A 4 -18.30 20.60 11.05
N SER A 5 -17.28 19.86 10.67
CA SER A 5 -16.56 20.06 9.42
C SER A 5 -16.49 18.75 8.66
N TYR A 6 -16.64 18.85 7.34
CA TYR A 6 -16.43 17.75 6.41
C TYR A 6 -15.48 18.23 5.30
N SER A 7 -14.56 17.39 4.92
CA SER A 7 -13.72 17.63 3.75
C SER A 7 -13.57 16.36 2.92
N ASN A 8 -13.52 16.53 1.61
CA ASN A 8 -13.22 15.49 0.65
C ASN A 8 -12.13 15.99 -0.30
N SER A 9 -11.22 15.09 -0.66
CA SER A 9 -10.26 15.29 -1.74
C SER A 9 -10.21 14.02 -2.56
N THR A 10 -10.45 14.14 -3.86
CA THR A 10 -10.39 13.03 -4.81
C THR A 10 -9.42 13.38 -5.93
N SER A 11 -8.51 12.48 -6.24
CA SER A 11 -7.51 12.65 -7.29
C SER A 11 -7.40 11.41 -8.16
N PHE A 12 -7.05 11.65 -9.42
CA PHE A 12 -6.73 10.62 -10.41
C PHE A 12 -5.30 10.82 -10.86
N SER A 13 -4.59 9.73 -11.08
CA SER A 13 -3.18 9.76 -11.48
C SER A 13 -2.91 8.86 -12.66
N ARG A 14 -1.99 9.29 -13.54
CA ARG A 14 -1.45 8.50 -14.64
C ARG A 14 0.05 8.77 -14.75
N PRO A 15 0.85 7.83 -15.25
CA PRO A 15 2.24 8.11 -15.56
C PRO A 15 2.36 9.30 -16.50
N PHE A 16 3.21 10.27 -16.15
CA PHE A 16 3.41 11.49 -16.96
C PHE A 16 4.75 11.46 -17.69
N ILE A 17 5.80 11.00 -17.01
CA ILE A 17 7.13 10.83 -17.59
C ILE A 17 7.45 9.36 -17.67
N THR A 18 7.75 8.88 -18.85
CA THR A 18 8.07 7.47 -19.13
C THR A 18 9.29 7.41 -20.03
N PRO A 19 10.06 6.31 -20.00
CA PRO A 19 11.11 6.08 -20.98
C PRO A 19 10.57 6.08 -22.40
N GLU A 20 11.37 6.52 -23.35
CA GLU A 20 11.09 6.32 -24.77
C GLU A 20 11.44 4.89 -25.17
N PHE A 21 10.50 4.23 -25.84
CA PHE A 21 10.67 2.85 -26.29
C PHE A 21 10.82 2.81 -27.82
N GLN A 22 11.77 2.02 -28.28
CA GLN A 22 11.91 1.74 -29.69
C GLN A 22 10.82 0.74 -30.14
N ASN A 23 10.32 0.89 -31.35
CA ASN A 23 9.28 0.04 -31.94
C ASN A 23 9.66 -0.51 -33.34
N THR A 24 10.90 -0.30 -33.75
CA THR A 24 11.37 -0.58 -35.12
C THR A 24 12.07 -1.95 -35.25
N TYR A 25 12.72 -2.39 -34.17
CA TYR A 25 13.48 -3.65 -34.16
C TYR A 25 12.80 -4.66 -33.25
N GLY A 26 12.62 -5.88 -33.74
CA GLY A 26 12.09 -6.99 -32.99
C GLY A 26 13.14 -7.67 -32.12
N ARG A 27 12.86 -8.91 -31.72
CA ARG A 27 13.79 -9.78 -31.00
C ARG A 27 14.48 -10.74 -31.96
N LYS A 28 15.64 -11.24 -31.59
CA LYS A 28 16.19 -12.45 -32.19
C LYS A 28 15.41 -13.67 -31.70
N GLU A 29 15.37 -14.70 -32.51
CA GLU A 29 14.71 -15.95 -32.14
C GLU A 29 15.28 -16.52 -30.84
N GLY A 30 14.40 -16.89 -29.93
CA GLY A 30 14.77 -17.41 -28.59
C GLY A 30 15.19 -16.36 -27.56
N GLU A 31 15.39 -15.08 -27.93
CA GLU A 31 15.76 -14.01 -27.02
C GLU A 31 14.54 -13.16 -26.59
N PHE A 32 14.59 -12.60 -25.39
CA PHE A 32 13.59 -11.63 -24.91
C PHE A 32 13.96 -10.19 -25.30
N LYS A 33 15.23 -9.92 -25.52
CA LYS A 33 15.74 -8.57 -25.79
C LYS A 33 15.25 -8.05 -27.13
N SER A 34 14.87 -6.78 -27.19
CA SER A 34 14.76 -5.98 -28.41
C SER A 34 16.11 -5.88 -29.13
N TRP A 35 16.21 -5.27 -30.30
CA TRP A 35 17.42 -5.10 -31.10
C TRP A 35 17.84 -6.35 -31.88
N GLY A 36 16.86 -7.14 -32.30
CA GLY A 36 16.99 -8.17 -33.32
C GLY A 36 16.79 -7.60 -34.73
N ASP A 37 16.09 -8.33 -35.57
CA ASP A 37 15.83 -7.92 -36.94
C ASP A 37 14.87 -6.73 -37.02
N LYS A 38 15.06 -5.91 -38.06
CA LYS A 38 14.17 -4.78 -38.34
C LYS A 38 12.79 -5.32 -38.73
N LEU A 39 11.75 -4.80 -38.10
CA LEU A 39 10.38 -5.15 -38.41
C LEU A 39 9.95 -4.55 -39.77
N GLU A 40 9.09 -5.24 -40.50
CA GLU A 40 8.50 -4.71 -41.73
C GLU A 40 7.65 -3.46 -41.46
N LYS A 41 6.98 -3.43 -40.33
CA LYS A 41 6.22 -2.28 -39.82
C LYS A 41 6.58 -2.03 -38.37
N PRO A 42 6.61 -0.78 -37.93
CA PRO A 42 6.76 -0.47 -36.52
C PRO A 42 5.73 -1.21 -35.67
N SER A 43 6.12 -1.65 -34.48
CA SER A 43 5.22 -2.30 -33.53
C SER A 43 4.24 -1.31 -32.91
N ASP A 44 3.02 -1.75 -32.72
CA ASP A 44 1.99 -1.03 -31.97
C ASP A 44 2.07 -1.27 -30.45
N TYR A 45 3.03 -2.08 -29.98
CA TYR A 45 3.19 -2.35 -28.56
C TYR A 45 3.58 -1.07 -27.82
N ASN A 46 2.75 -0.71 -26.86
CA ASN A 46 2.97 0.42 -25.98
C ASN A 46 3.02 -0.06 -24.51
N PRO A 47 4.18 -0.02 -23.83
CA PRO A 47 4.29 -0.39 -22.42
C PRO A 47 3.37 0.39 -21.50
N LEU A 48 2.89 1.57 -21.92
CA LEU A 48 1.97 2.39 -21.13
C LEU A 48 0.57 1.79 -21.00
N ASP A 49 0.19 0.87 -21.89
CA ASP A 49 -1.11 0.21 -21.86
C ASP A 49 -1.24 -0.77 -20.66
N PHE A 50 -0.11 -1.09 -20.03
CA PHE A 50 -0.09 -1.85 -18.78
C PHE A 50 -0.62 -1.06 -17.57
N PHE A 51 -0.56 0.27 -17.63
CA PHE A 51 -1.00 1.11 -16.53
C PHE A 51 -2.50 1.41 -16.61
N GLN A 52 -3.12 1.47 -15.45
CA GLN A 52 -4.47 2.00 -15.30
C GLN A 52 -4.46 3.45 -14.77
N THR A 53 -5.62 4.08 -14.72
CA THR A 53 -5.78 5.33 -14.01
C THR A 53 -5.83 5.03 -12.51
N GLY A 54 -4.84 5.51 -11.78
CA GLY A 54 -4.84 5.46 -10.32
C GLY A 54 -5.91 6.40 -9.75
N PHE A 55 -6.47 6.00 -8.61
CA PHE A 55 -7.52 6.72 -7.92
C PHE A 55 -7.17 6.87 -6.45
N ASN A 56 -7.37 8.05 -5.88
CA ASN A 56 -7.23 8.27 -4.45
C ASN A 56 -8.35 9.18 -3.95
N THR A 57 -9.06 8.74 -2.92
CA THR A 57 -10.06 9.56 -2.25
C THR A 57 -9.78 9.62 -0.76
N MET A 58 -9.82 10.85 -0.24
CA MET A 58 -9.67 11.15 1.18
C MET A 58 -10.94 11.82 1.67
N ASN A 59 -11.49 11.33 2.77
CA ASN A 59 -12.64 11.93 3.43
C ASN A 59 -12.29 12.18 4.89
N SER A 60 -12.78 13.28 5.42
CA SER A 60 -12.64 13.60 6.84
C SER A 60 -13.90 14.27 7.35
N ILE A 61 -14.40 13.79 8.49
CA ILE A 61 -15.47 14.44 9.24
C ILE A 61 -14.96 14.71 10.66
N ALA A 62 -15.21 15.90 11.17
CA ALA A 62 -14.86 16.25 12.53
C ALA A 62 -15.98 17.01 13.22
N VAL A 63 -16.16 16.74 14.50
CA VAL A 63 -17.10 17.41 15.38
C VAL A 63 -16.34 17.93 16.57
N SER A 64 -16.45 19.24 16.84
CA SER A 64 -15.92 19.88 18.03
C SER A 64 -17.06 20.54 18.77
N THR A 65 -17.12 20.34 20.07
CA THR A 65 -18.08 20.95 20.97
C THR A 65 -17.46 21.22 22.32
N GLY A 66 -18.02 22.14 23.07
CA GLY A 66 -17.52 22.40 24.42
C GLY A 66 -18.13 23.62 25.08
N THR A 67 -17.73 23.78 26.32
CA THR A 67 -17.94 24.92 27.19
C THR A 67 -16.58 25.58 27.46
N GLU A 68 -16.53 26.57 28.37
CA GLU A 68 -15.27 27.16 28.82
C GLU A 68 -14.40 26.15 29.59
N THR A 69 -15.03 25.17 30.25
CA THR A 69 -14.37 24.19 31.11
C THR A 69 -14.24 22.79 30.52
N ASN A 70 -14.94 22.48 29.44
CA ASN A 70 -14.85 21.17 28.80
C ASN A 70 -14.91 21.31 27.29
N GLN A 71 -13.92 20.78 26.59
CA GLN A 71 -13.85 20.77 25.14
C GLN A 71 -13.64 19.36 24.63
N THR A 72 -14.48 18.97 23.67
CA THR A 72 -14.43 17.66 23.04
C THR A 72 -14.24 17.79 21.53
N HIS A 73 -13.34 17.01 20.99
CA HIS A 73 -13.12 16.87 19.57
C HIS A 73 -13.15 15.39 19.17
N ILE A 74 -13.95 15.08 18.17
CA ILE A 74 -14.03 13.73 17.58
C ILE A 74 -13.86 13.90 16.08
N SER A 75 -13.00 13.07 15.49
CA SER A 75 -12.87 13.03 14.04
C SER A 75 -12.70 11.60 13.50
N PHE A 76 -13.19 11.42 12.29
CA PHE A 76 -12.97 10.22 11.50
C PHE A 76 -12.44 10.62 10.14
N GLY A 77 -11.40 9.93 9.67
CA GLY A 77 -10.81 10.11 8.35
C GLY A 77 -10.64 8.79 7.64
N SER A 78 -10.80 8.80 6.33
CA SER A 78 -10.49 7.65 5.46
C SER A 78 -9.61 8.07 4.29
N VAL A 79 -8.72 7.20 3.90
CA VAL A 79 -7.96 7.25 2.65
C VAL A 79 -8.18 5.91 1.95
N ASN A 80 -8.68 5.96 0.72
CA ASN A 80 -8.84 4.78 -0.12
C ASN A 80 -8.16 5.07 -1.46
N SER A 81 -7.18 4.25 -1.81
CA SER A 81 -6.33 4.46 -2.97
C SER A 81 -6.14 3.17 -3.77
N GLU A 82 -6.25 3.30 -5.08
CA GLU A 82 -5.82 2.30 -6.05
C GLU A 82 -4.69 2.88 -6.89
N GLY A 83 -3.62 2.11 -7.04
CA GLY A 83 -2.42 2.54 -7.77
C GLY A 83 -2.60 2.55 -9.28
N VAL A 84 -1.61 3.09 -9.99
CA VAL A 84 -1.55 3.04 -11.46
C VAL A 84 -1.21 1.65 -11.99
N ILE A 85 -0.80 0.73 -11.14
CA ILE A 85 -0.65 -0.70 -11.44
C ILE A 85 -1.80 -1.43 -10.77
N ASP A 86 -2.47 -2.30 -11.52
CA ASP A 86 -3.60 -3.06 -11.00
C ASP A 86 -3.22 -3.90 -9.77
N ASN A 87 -4.21 -4.18 -8.90
CA ASN A 87 -4.05 -4.84 -7.61
C ASN A 87 -3.15 -4.12 -6.58
N ASN A 88 -2.66 -2.92 -6.84
CA ASN A 88 -2.02 -2.09 -5.84
C ASN A 88 -3.07 -1.25 -5.11
N LYS A 89 -3.27 -1.51 -3.81
CA LYS A 89 -4.31 -0.85 -3.01
C LYS A 89 -3.75 -0.39 -1.67
N TYR A 90 -4.22 0.77 -1.23
CA TYR A 90 -3.94 1.30 0.09
C TYR A 90 -5.20 1.86 0.73
N ASN A 91 -5.55 1.35 1.91
CA ASN A 91 -6.67 1.83 2.70
C ASN A 91 -6.20 2.22 4.09
N ARG A 92 -6.67 3.37 4.57
CA ARG A 92 -6.39 3.83 5.92
C ARG A 92 -7.62 4.50 6.52
N TYR A 93 -7.94 4.12 7.74
CA TYR A 93 -9.01 4.70 8.55
C TYR A 93 -8.42 5.23 9.83
N ASN A 94 -8.77 6.47 10.19
CA ASN A 94 -8.29 7.12 11.40
C ASN A 94 -9.48 7.53 12.24
N PHE A 95 -9.45 7.23 13.52
CA PHE A 95 -10.37 7.76 14.51
C PHE A 95 -9.57 8.58 15.52
N THR A 96 -10.10 9.75 15.87
CA THR A 96 -9.50 10.63 16.90
C THR A 96 -10.57 11.04 17.88
N PHE A 97 -10.28 10.88 19.14
CA PHE A 97 -11.01 11.48 20.25
C PHE A 97 -10.05 12.30 21.10
N ARG A 98 -10.44 13.52 21.43
CA ARG A 98 -9.73 14.36 22.39
C ARG A 98 -10.75 15.04 23.30
N ASN A 99 -10.42 15.11 24.58
CA ASN A 99 -11.19 15.86 25.54
C ASN A 99 -10.24 16.60 26.48
N SER A 100 -10.47 17.90 26.63
CA SER A 100 -9.81 18.74 27.62
C SER A 100 -10.85 19.20 28.63
N TRP A 101 -10.59 18.99 29.88
CA TRP A 101 -11.51 19.29 30.98
C TRP A 101 -10.85 19.99 32.14
N ASP A 102 -11.33 21.19 32.47
CA ASP A 102 -11.02 21.88 33.73
C ASP A 102 -11.95 21.33 34.82
N ILE A 103 -11.51 20.27 35.51
CA ILE A 103 -12.27 19.58 36.56
C ILE A 103 -12.60 20.54 37.70
N VAL A 104 -11.59 21.30 38.10
CA VAL A 104 -11.71 22.42 39.05
C VAL A 104 -11.04 23.62 38.41
N LYS A 105 -11.84 24.65 38.12
CA LYS A 105 -11.39 25.86 37.42
C LYS A 105 -10.10 26.41 38.07
N ASP A 106 -9.11 26.66 37.24
CA ASP A 106 -7.77 27.20 37.57
C ASP A 106 -6.93 26.32 38.53
N VAL A 107 -7.46 25.17 38.99
CA VAL A 107 -6.80 24.29 39.96
C VAL A 107 -6.43 22.94 39.34
N LEU A 108 -7.39 22.23 38.73
CA LEU A 108 -7.16 20.88 38.20
C LEU A 108 -7.70 20.75 36.80
N SER A 109 -6.82 20.48 35.85
CA SER A 109 -7.20 20.18 34.45
C SER A 109 -6.73 18.80 34.04
N MET A 110 -7.44 18.24 33.07
CA MET A 110 -7.18 16.93 32.49
C MET A 110 -7.32 16.99 30.97
N ASP A 111 -6.34 16.40 30.27
CA ASP A 111 -6.39 16.19 28.80
C ASP A 111 -6.33 14.71 28.51
N MET A 112 -7.29 14.23 27.71
CA MET A 112 -7.34 12.85 27.23
C MET A 112 -7.28 12.79 25.71
N GLY A 113 -6.56 11.82 25.19
CA GLY A 113 -6.47 11.54 23.77
C GLY A 113 -6.56 10.05 23.47
N LEU A 114 -7.36 9.70 22.46
CA LEU A 114 -7.41 8.38 21.85
C LEU A 114 -7.29 8.53 20.34
N PHE A 115 -6.32 7.83 19.77
CA PHE A 115 -6.13 7.71 18.34
C PHE A 115 -6.16 6.23 17.98
N TYR A 116 -6.97 5.88 16.99
CA TYR A 116 -6.97 4.57 16.40
C TYR A 116 -6.74 4.69 14.90
N ILE A 117 -5.86 3.85 14.38
CA ILE A 117 -5.50 3.80 12.96
C ILE A 117 -5.57 2.35 12.52
N LYS A 118 -6.40 2.08 11.50
CA LYS A 118 -6.41 0.84 10.75
C LYS A 118 -5.89 1.10 9.35
N GLN A 119 -4.91 0.32 8.92
CA GLN A 119 -4.26 0.46 7.62
C GLN A 119 -4.14 -0.90 6.95
N ASN A 120 -4.48 -0.97 5.68
CA ASN A 120 -4.21 -2.11 4.82
C ASN A 120 -3.41 -1.64 3.61
N ASN A 121 -2.39 -2.38 3.27
CA ASN A 121 -1.54 -2.14 2.11
C ASN A 121 -1.40 -3.44 1.33
N GLN A 122 -1.92 -3.46 0.11
CA GLN A 122 -1.87 -4.60 -0.78
C GLN A 122 -0.95 -4.32 -1.96
N ASN A 123 0.00 -5.22 -2.20
CA ASN A 123 0.89 -5.23 -3.37
C ASN A 123 1.60 -3.90 -3.60
N SER A 124 2.16 -3.28 -2.55
CA SER A 124 3.12 -2.19 -2.74
C SER A 124 4.17 -2.62 -3.74
N ASN A 125 4.38 -1.81 -4.76
CA ASN A 125 5.30 -2.13 -5.84
C ASN A 125 6.71 -2.41 -5.29
N GLY A 126 7.22 -3.61 -5.58
CA GLY A 126 8.59 -3.97 -5.31
C GLY A 126 9.54 -3.09 -6.12
N GLN A 127 10.65 -2.68 -5.51
CA GLN A 127 11.74 -2.02 -6.21
C GLN A 127 12.74 -3.07 -6.75
N GLY A 128 13.51 -2.69 -7.79
CA GLY A 128 14.50 -3.56 -8.40
C GLY A 128 13.92 -4.49 -9.46
N MET A 129 14.59 -5.61 -9.71
CA MET A 129 14.22 -6.56 -10.76
C MET A 129 13.14 -7.54 -10.34
N TYR A 130 13.10 -7.88 -9.07
CA TYR A 130 12.26 -8.94 -8.55
C TYR A 130 10.90 -8.39 -8.11
N TYR A 131 9.84 -9.11 -8.40
CA TYR A 131 8.47 -8.71 -8.09
C TYR A 131 8.02 -7.36 -8.67
N ASN A 132 8.84 -6.74 -9.53
CA ASN A 132 8.51 -5.51 -10.21
C ASN A 132 7.91 -5.84 -11.59
N PRO A 133 6.61 -5.64 -11.81
CA PRO A 133 5.97 -5.96 -13.09
C PRO A 133 6.45 -5.09 -14.25
N LEU A 134 7.06 -3.93 -13.96
CA LEU A 134 7.54 -3.03 -15.00
C LEU A 134 8.78 -3.56 -15.73
N VAL A 135 9.58 -4.42 -15.09
CA VAL A 135 10.75 -5.01 -15.76
C VAL A 135 10.34 -5.82 -16.99
N PRO A 136 9.47 -6.85 -16.88
CA PRO A 136 9.03 -7.58 -18.07
C PRO A 136 8.20 -6.71 -19.03
N VAL A 137 7.47 -5.69 -18.56
CA VAL A 137 6.72 -4.77 -19.42
C VAL A 137 7.66 -3.90 -20.24
N TYR A 138 8.68 -3.31 -19.64
CA TYR A 138 9.61 -2.40 -20.34
C TYR A 138 10.62 -3.14 -21.25
N LEU A 139 10.95 -4.38 -20.92
CA LEU A 139 11.84 -5.22 -21.71
C LEU A 139 11.11 -6.09 -22.74
N PHE A 140 9.78 -6.02 -22.77
CA PHE A 140 8.99 -6.85 -23.69
C PHE A 140 9.34 -6.56 -25.15
N PRO A 141 9.56 -7.61 -25.96
CA PRO A 141 9.98 -7.43 -27.34
C PRO A 141 8.86 -6.83 -28.20
N PRO A 142 9.13 -5.77 -28.97
CA PRO A 142 8.13 -5.16 -29.84
C PRO A 142 7.56 -6.08 -30.92
N SER A 143 8.23 -7.20 -31.23
CA SER A 143 7.79 -8.19 -32.22
C SER A 143 6.74 -9.17 -31.71
N ASP A 144 6.31 -9.05 -30.47
CA ASP A 144 5.25 -9.89 -29.89
C ASP A 144 4.13 -9.02 -29.31
N ASP A 145 3.00 -9.66 -29.00
CA ASP A 145 1.80 -9.00 -28.51
C ASP A 145 1.56 -9.36 -27.04
N MET A 146 1.68 -8.38 -26.14
CA MET A 146 1.48 -8.53 -24.70
C MET A 146 0.05 -9.00 -24.36
N ASN A 147 -0.94 -8.71 -25.22
CA ASN A 147 -2.32 -9.13 -24.98
C ASN A 147 -2.48 -10.66 -24.93
N LYS A 148 -1.59 -11.42 -25.57
CA LYS A 148 -1.57 -12.88 -25.47
C LYS A 148 -1.29 -13.38 -24.04
N TYR A 149 -0.70 -12.55 -23.20
CA TYR A 149 -0.21 -12.89 -21.85
C TYR A 149 -1.07 -12.30 -20.74
N VAL A 150 -2.14 -11.58 -21.08
CA VAL A 150 -3.17 -11.15 -20.12
C VAL A 150 -3.82 -12.37 -19.46
N VAL A 151 -4.01 -13.45 -20.20
CA VAL A 151 -4.34 -14.77 -19.64
C VAL A 151 -3.05 -15.38 -19.10
N TYR A 152 -2.64 -14.92 -17.94
CA TYR A 152 -1.34 -15.18 -17.31
C TYR A 152 -1.18 -16.59 -16.74
N GLU A 153 -2.24 -17.39 -16.71
CA GLU A 153 -2.21 -18.76 -16.18
C GLU A 153 -2.97 -19.74 -17.09
N ARG A 154 -2.47 -20.97 -17.17
CA ARG A 154 -3.11 -22.07 -17.90
C ARG A 154 -3.09 -23.33 -17.05
N TYR A 155 -4.10 -24.18 -17.22
CA TYR A 155 -4.14 -25.47 -16.55
C TYR A 155 -3.01 -26.37 -17.04
N ASP A 156 -2.28 -26.92 -16.10
CA ASP A 156 -1.20 -27.88 -16.30
C ASP A 156 -1.71 -29.26 -15.83
N ALA A 157 -1.93 -30.15 -16.78
CA ALA A 157 -2.50 -31.47 -16.48
C ALA A 157 -1.56 -32.36 -15.64
N ASP A 158 -0.26 -32.22 -15.83
CA ASP A 158 0.75 -33.01 -15.11
C ASP A 158 0.84 -32.58 -13.63
N ARG A 159 0.59 -31.30 -13.38
CA ARG A 159 0.61 -30.74 -12.02
C ARG A 159 -0.76 -30.63 -11.37
N ASN A 160 -1.82 -30.82 -12.13
CA ASN A 160 -3.22 -30.74 -11.72
C ASN A 160 -3.63 -29.40 -11.09
N PHE A 161 -3.02 -28.30 -11.54
CA PHE A 161 -3.41 -26.94 -11.20
C PHE A 161 -2.99 -25.94 -12.28
N LYS A 162 -3.41 -24.67 -12.15
CA LYS A 162 -3.01 -23.63 -13.10
C LYS A 162 -1.59 -23.13 -12.81
N THR A 163 -0.77 -23.11 -13.86
CA THR A 163 0.60 -22.61 -13.83
C THR A 163 0.74 -21.33 -14.62
N GLN A 164 1.81 -20.60 -14.37
CA GLN A 164 2.12 -19.37 -15.08
C GLN A 164 2.28 -19.64 -16.60
N TYR A 165 1.62 -18.85 -17.40
CA TYR A 165 1.83 -18.83 -18.84
C TYR A 165 2.81 -17.71 -19.22
N TRP A 166 4.07 -18.09 -19.47
CA TRP A 166 5.13 -17.17 -19.84
C TRP A 166 6.21 -17.90 -20.66
N PRO A 167 6.22 -17.78 -22.00
CA PRO A 167 7.14 -18.55 -22.85
C PRO A 167 8.59 -18.10 -22.75
N TYR A 168 8.84 -16.92 -22.21
CA TYR A 168 10.16 -16.30 -22.17
C TYR A 168 11.04 -16.79 -21.02
N LYS A 169 10.51 -17.58 -20.11
CA LYS A 169 11.23 -18.00 -18.89
C LYS A 169 11.74 -16.78 -18.11
N ASN A 170 12.69 -16.98 -17.19
CA ASN A 170 13.18 -15.91 -16.32
C ASN A 170 14.30 -15.04 -16.93
N GLN A 171 14.84 -15.41 -18.09
CA GLN A 171 15.92 -14.69 -18.81
C GLN A 171 17.15 -14.34 -17.92
N GLY A 172 17.40 -15.12 -16.86
CA GLY A 172 18.45 -14.84 -15.87
C GLY A 172 18.16 -13.65 -14.94
N LEU A 173 17.00 -13.01 -15.05
CA LEU A 173 16.59 -11.82 -14.29
C LEU A 173 15.40 -12.07 -13.36
N GLY A 174 14.98 -13.32 -13.20
CA GLY A 174 13.74 -13.64 -12.47
C GLY A 174 12.48 -13.07 -13.13
N MET A 175 12.54 -12.81 -14.44
CA MET A 175 11.39 -12.27 -15.18
C MET A 175 10.24 -13.27 -15.21
N GLN A 176 9.05 -12.73 -15.01
CA GLN A 176 7.81 -13.46 -15.02
C GLN A 176 6.78 -12.69 -15.84
N ASN A 177 5.69 -13.33 -16.19
CA ASN A 177 4.55 -12.62 -16.77
C ASN A 177 4.14 -11.46 -15.84
N PRO A 178 4.06 -10.21 -16.32
CA PRO A 178 3.73 -9.07 -15.46
C PRO A 178 2.34 -9.20 -14.82
N TYR A 179 1.38 -9.80 -15.51
CA TYR A 179 0.04 -10.08 -14.97
C TYR A 179 0.05 -11.20 -13.93
N TRP A 180 0.99 -12.17 -14.03
CA TRP A 180 1.24 -13.12 -12.96
C TRP A 180 1.78 -12.43 -11.71
N ILE A 181 2.74 -11.53 -11.88
CA ILE A 181 3.34 -10.80 -10.75
C ILE A 181 2.25 -10.08 -9.95
N ILE A 182 1.40 -9.30 -10.61
CA ILE A 182 0.39 -8.50 -9.92
C ILE A 182 -0.80 -9.31 -9.37
N ASN A 183 -1.01 -10.56 -9.85
CA ASN A 183 -2.16 -11.38 -9.46
C ASN A 183 -1.80 -12.62 -8.62
N ARG A 184 -0.54 -13.07 -8.65
CA ARG A 184 -0.11 -14.33 -8.02
C ARG A 184 1.11 -14.19 -7.10
N ASN A 185 1.77 -13.05 -7.12
CA ASN A 185 2.78 -12.68 -6.14
C ASN A 185 2.16 -11.62 -5.22
N MET A 186 1.44 -12.09 -4.20
CA MET A 186 0.61 -11.24 -3.36
C MET A 186 1.34 -10.90 -2.06
N PHE A 187 1.34 -9.61 -1.73
CA PHE A 187 1.90 -9.05 -0.51
C PHE A 187 0.81 -8.23 0.17
N ASN A 188 0.47 -8.58 1.38
CA ASN A 188 -0.52 -7.86 2.16
C ASN A 188 0.06 -7.45 3.51
N THR A 189 -0.19 -6.21 3.92
CA THR A 189 0.19 -5.71 5.24
C THR A 189 -1.01 -5.05 5.88
N ASP A 190 -1.49 -5.63 6.97
CA ASP A 190 -2.52 -5.08 7.83
C ASP A 190 -1.87 -4.49 9.07
N ARG A 191 -2.26 -3.27 9.44
CA ARG A 191 -1.75 -2.60 10.64
C ARG A 191 -2.89 -1.97 11.43
N ASP A 192 -2.94 -2.33 12.70
CA ASP A 192 -3.77 -1.70 13.71
C ASP A 192 -2.89 -0.98 14.72
N ARG A 193 -3.15 0.31 14.97
CA ARG A 193 -2.41 1.10 15.95
C ARG A 193 -3.37 1.92 16.78
N TYR A 194 -3.19 1.88 18.08
CA TYR A 194 -3.89 2.78 18.99
C TYR A 194 -2.92 3.49 19.92
N ILE A 195 -3.20 4.77 20.14
CA ILE A 195 -2.45 5.64 21.03
C ILE A 195 -3.42 6.22 22.02
N MET A 196 -3.17 5.99 23.29
CA MET A 196 -3.92 6.59 24.39
C MET A 196 -3.00 7.51 25.18
N SER A 197 -3.50 8.68 25.54
CA SER A 197 -2.76 9.64 26.33
C SER A 197 -3.66 10.26 27.40
N LEU A 198 -3.10 10.47 28.55
CA LEU A 198 -3.69 11.19 29.69
C LEU A 198 -2.66 12.16 30.23
N SER A 199 -3.06 13.41 30.42
CA SER A 199 -2.27 14.43 31.10
C SER A 199 -3.15 15.07 32.17
N MET A 200 -2.62 15.20 33.36
CA MET A 200 -3.26 15.92 34.48
C MET A 200 -2.34 17.03 34.97
N LYS A 201 -2.87 18.23 35.13
CA LYS A 201 -2.17 19.37 35.66
C LYS A 201 -2.88 19.84 36.92
N TRP A 202 -2.15 19.90 38.02
CA TRP A 202 -2.63 20.41 39.28
C TRP A 202 -1.85 21.67 39.68
N ASN A 203 -2.52 22.80 39.74
CA ASN A 203 -2.00 24.07 40.25
C ASN A 203 -2.21 24.11 41.76
N ILE A 204 -1.17 23.84 42.54
CA ILE A 204 -1.22 23.79 44.01
C ILE A 204 -1.25 25.21 44.56
N THR A 205 -0.45 26.10 43.98
CA THR A 205 -0.39 27.52 44.26
C THR A 205 -0.20 28.32 42.97
N ASN A 206 -0.22 29.65 43.04
CA ASN A 206 0.01 30.50 41.86
C ASN A 206 1.42 30.36 41.26
N TRP A 207 2.37 29.79 42.02
CA TRP A 207 3.75 29.61 41.59
C TRP A 207 4.19 28.13 41.49
N LEU A 208 3.36 27.17 41.94
CA LEU A 208 3.68 25.76 41.95
C LEU A 208 2.58 24.95 41.24
N ASN A 209 2.97 24.20 40.25
CA ASN A 209 2.10 23.20 39.61
C ASN A 209 2.82 21.86 39.47
N ILE A 210 2.04 20.80 39.44
CA ILE A 210 2.48 19.42 39.13
C ILE A 210 1.76 18.98 37.87
N ILE A 211 2.50 18.35 36.95
CA ILE A 211 1.95 17.76 35.72
C ILE A 211 2.37 16.30 35.70
N GLY A 212 1.40 15.41 35.60
CA GLY A 212 1.63 13.99 35.32
C GLY A 212 1.11 13.63 33.94
N ARG A 213 1.90 12.88 33.19
CA ARG A 213 1.51 12.41 31.84
C ARG A 213 1.73 10.91 31.69
N ALA A 214 0.78 10.26 31.06
CA ALA A 214 0.87 8.86 30.68
C ALA A 214 0.48 8.72 29.20
N ARG A 215 1.25 7.92 28.48
CA ARG A 215 0.94 7.58 27.09
C ARG A 215 1.27 6.12 26.82
N VAL A 216 0.36 5.45 26.14
CA VAL A 216 0.56 4.10 25.59
C VAL A 216 0.37 4.16 24.08
N ASP A 217 1.30 3.59 23.36
CA ASP A 217 1.30 3.49 21.90
C ASP A 217 1.53 2.03 21.53
N ASN A 218 0.51 1.39 20.97
CA ASN A 218 0.57 0.00 20.52
C ASN A 218 0.35 -0.07 19.02
N ALA A 219 1.19 -0.81 18.34
CA ALA A 219 1.04 -1.14 16.94
C ALA A 219 1.16 -2.65 16.73
N TYR A 220 0.19 -3.22 16.03
CA TYR A 220 0.18 -4.59 15.54
C TYR A 220 0.29 -4.53 14.02
N THR A 221 1.17 -5.32 13.45
CA THR A 221 1.35 -5.40 12.02
C THR A 221 1.40 -6.86 11.61
N ASP A 222 0.48 -7.25 10.75
CA ASP A 222 0.40 -8.58 10.15
C ASP A 222 0.84 -8.45 8.68
N PHE A 223 1.89 -9.17 8.31
CA PHE A 223 2.36 -9.27 6.95
C PHE A 223 2.08 -10.67 6.42
N GLU A 224 1.51 -10.73 5.22
CA GLU A 224 1.25 -11.97 4.50
C GLU A 224 1.87 -11.90 3.10
N ARG A 225 2.61 -12.95 2.73
CA ARG A 225 3.13 -13.14 1.38
C ARG A 225 2.66 -14.47 0.81
N LYS A 226 2.03 -14.41 -0.36
CA LYS A 226 1.59 -15.58 -1.14
C LYS A 226 2.28 -15.56 -2.48
N LEU A 227 3.22 -16.45 -2.70
CA LEU A 227 3.80 -16.74 -4.01
C LEU A 227 3.19 -18.04 -4.50
N TYR A 228 2.33 -17.94 -5.50
CA TYR A 228 1.61 -19.09 -6.02
C TYR A 228 2.56 -20.10 -6.66
N ALA A 229 2.16 -21.36 -6.67
CA ALA A 229 2.88 -22.42 -7.34
C ALA A 229 3.10 -22.07 -8.83
N SER A 230 4.30 -22.26 -9.33
CA SER A 230 4.78 -21.79 -10.66
C SER A 230 5.38 -20.35 -10.68
N THR A 231 5.40 -19.64 -9.55
CA THR A 231 6.27 -18.47 -9.41
C THR A 231 7.73 -18.89 -9.59
N ASP A 232 8.56 -17.99 -10.14
CA ASP A 232 9.96 -18.27 -10.45
C ASP A 232 10.71 -18.90 -9.29
N GLY A 233 11.52 -19.91 -9.60
CA GLY A 233 12.25 -20.73 -8.62
C GLY A 233 13.29 -19.97 -7.79
N LEU A 234 13.66 -18.75 -8.17
CA LEU A 234 14.49 -17.87 -7.35
C LEU A 234 13.75 -17.39 -6.09
N PHE A 235 12.41 -17.37 -6.11
CA PHE A 235 11.60 -16.79 -5.05
C PHE A 235 10.75 -17.82 -4.34
N SER A 236 10.42 -18.92 -4.98
CA SER A 236 9.55 -19.93 -4.42
C SER A 236 9.98 -21.34 -4.84
N LYS A 237 9.55 -22.34 -4.05
CA LYS A 237 9.64 -23.74 -4.45
C LYS A 237 8.54 -24.06 -5.47
N SER A 238 8.61 -25.22 -6.11
CA SER A 238 7.65 -25.67 -7.12
C SER A 238 6.18 -25.62 -6.68
N GLN A 239 5.92 -25.75 -5.38
CA GLN A 239 4.58 -25.70 -4.77
C GLN A 239 4.19 -24.28 -4.29
N GLY A 240 4.99 -23.28 -4.58
CA GLY A 240 4.78 -21.92 -4.12
C GLY A 240 5.45 -21.66 -2.76
N ASN A 241 5.15 -20.49 -2.21
CA ASN A 241 5.63 -20.07 -0.89
C ASN A 241 4.54 -19.28 -0.18
N TYR A 242 4.32 -19.59 1.07
CA TYR A 242 3.44 -18.85 1.96
C TYR A 242 4.22 -18.43 3.20
N MET A 243 4.11 -17.16 3.57
CA MET A 243 4.78 -16.60 4.73
C MET A 243 3.84 -15.62 5.43
N THR A 244 3.77 -15.71 6.74
CA THR A 244 3.17 -14.70 7.61
C THR A 244 4.21 -14.20 8.60
N GLN A 245 4.09 -12.95 8.96
CA GLN A 245 4.89 -12.31 10.00
C GLN A 245 4.00 -11.40 10.82
N GLU A 246 4.06 -11.53 12.12
CA GLU A 246 3.34 -10.70 13.08
C GLU A 246 4.35 -9.88 13.87
N ASP A 247 4.17 -8.55 13.86
CA ASP A 247 5.00 -7.63 14.63
C ASP A 247 4.12 -6.87 15.64
N LYS A 248 4.54 -6.89 16.89
CA LYS A 248 3.92 -6.11 17.97
C LYS A 248 4.92 -5.12 18.53
N ASN A 249 4.57 -3.85 18.47
CA ASN A 249 5.36 -2.78 19.10
C ASN A 249 4.52 -2.07 20.16
N THR A 250 5.06 -1.97 21.37
CA THR A 250 4.43 -1.27 22.48
C THR A 250 5.42 -0.28 23.07
N ALA A 251 5.02 0.99 23.18
CA ALA A 251 5.78 2.02 23.85
C ALA A 251 4.91 2.67 24.93
N THR A 252 5.46 2.81 26.14
CA THR A 252 4.82 3.46 27.28
C THR A 252 5.70 4.59 27.77
N TYR A 253 5.09 5.74 28.00
CA TYR A 253 5.75 6.94 28.50
C TYR A 253 5.04 7.41 29.78
N LEU A 254 5.82 7.73 30.80
CA LEU A 254 5.37 8.31 32.06
C LEU A 254 6.31 9.44 32.40
N ASP A 255 5.79 10.62 32.72
CA ASP A 255 6.54 11.77 33.20
C ASP A 255 5.69 12.68 34.11
#